data_932ea672a7b01315a776b8890b035fe3
#
_entry.id   932ea672a7b01315a776b8890b035fe3
#
_cell.length_a   1.000
_cell.length_b   1.000
_cell.length_c   1.000
_cell.angle_alpha   90.00
_cell.angle_beta   90.00
_cell.angle_gamma   90.00
#
_symmetry.space_group_name_H-M   'P 1'
#
loop_
_entity.id
_entity.type
_entity.pdbx_description
1 polymer ?
#
loop_
_entity_poly.entity_id
_entity_poly.type
_entity_poly.pdbx_seq_one_letter_code
_entity_poly.pdbx_strand_id
1 'polypeptide(L)'
;WHMVLPITASVIGSFAVMTMLTKNSFIEEIRKQYVLTARAKGLSDNVVLYRHVFRNAMIPLVTGFPSAFIGAFFTGSLLIETIFSLDGLGLLSYESVLKRDYPVVLGSLFLFTLMGLVAKLLADLSYVLIDPRIHFESVER
;
A
#
# COMPACT_ATOMS: atom_id res chain seq x y z
N TRP A 1 -17.81 -18.25 7.99
CA TRP A 1 -18.60 -17.09 8.46
C TRP A 1 -17.81 -16.20 9.42
N HIS A 2 -16.97 -16.74 10.31
CA HIS A 2 -16.24 -15.96 11.33
C HIS A 2 -15.26 -14.91 10.75
N MET A 3 -14.76 -15.10 9.54
CA MET A 3 -13.78 -14.18 8.91
C MET A 3 -14.43 -13.00 8.17
N VAL A 4 -15.74 -13.01 7.96
CA VAL A 4 -16.41 -11.96 7.16
C VAL A 4 -16.30 -10.58 7.84
N LEU A 5 -16.60 -10.50 9.13
CA LEU A 5 -16.51 -9.23 9.86
C LEU A 5 -15.08 -8.70 9.99
N PRO A 6 -14.05 -9.50 10.36
CA PRO A 6 -12.67 -9.06 10.38
C PRO A 6 -12.17 -8.55 9.02
N ILE A 7 -12.50 -9.26 7.95
CA ILE A 7 -12.10 -8.86 6.58
C ILE A 7 -12.81 -7.57 6.18
N THR A 8 -14.11 -7.43 6.42
CA THR A 8 -14.84 -6.20 6.08
C THR A 8 -14.31 -4.99 6.87
N ALA A 9 -13.98 -5.16 8.14
CA ALA A 9 -13.38 -4.10 8.95
C ALA A 9 -12.03 -3.65 8.39
N SER A 10 -11.17 -4.60 7.98
CA SER A 10 -9.87 -4.31 7.35
C SER A 10 -10.03 -3.60 6.01
N VAL A 11 -10.97 -4.07 5.18
CA VAL A 11 -11.24 -3.50 3.85
C VAL A 11 -11.76 -2.06 3.94
N ILE A 12 -12.68 -1.79 4.87
CA ILE A 12 -13.23 -0.42 5.05
C ILE A 12 -12.12 0.57 5.42
N GLY A 13 -11.22 0.19 6.34
CA GLY A 13 -10.07 1.01 6.71
C GLY A 13 -9.14 1.28 5.54
N SER A 14 -8.79 0.24 4.80
CA SER A 14 -7.92 0.34 3.61
C SER A 14 -8.57 1.16 2.49
N PHE A 15 -9.89 1.03 2.30
CA PHE A 15 -10.64 1.77 1.29
C PHE A 15 -10.61 3.28 1.55
N ALA A 16 -10.72 3.71 2.81
CA ALA A 16 -10.62 5.11 3.17
C ALA A 16 -9.25 5.71 2.79
N VAL A 17 -8.16 5.01 3.08
CA VAL A 17 -6.80 5.43 2.73
C VAL A 17 -6.62 5.49 1.21
N MET A 18 -7.06 4.46 0.48
CA MET A 18 -6.98 4.42 -0.98
C MET A 18 -7.78 5.54 -1.64
N THR A 19 -8.97 5.84 -1.14
CA THR A 19 -9.81 6.94 -1.64
C THR A 19 -9.12 8.28 -1.46
N MET A 20 -8.52 8.51 -0.30
CA MET A 20 -7.80 9.75 -0.01
C MET A 20 -6.56 9.90 -0.90
N LEU A 21 -5.79 8.84 -1.08
CA LEU A 21 -4.61 8.81 -1.95
C LEU A 21 -4.99 9.09 -3.40
N THR A 22 -6.03 8.41 -3.90
CA THR A 22 -6.56 8.62 -5.26
C THR A 22 -7.01 10.05 -5.46
N LYS A 23 -7.80 10.59 -4.53
CA LYS A 23 -8.27 11.98 -4.60
C LYS A 23 -7.10 12.97 -4.69
N ASN A 24 -6.09 12.82 -3.85
CA ASN A 24 -4.95 13.72 -3.82
C ASN A 24 -4.15 13.63 -5.13
N SER A 25 -3.89 12.43 -5.63
CA SER A 25 -3.21 12.20 -6.90
C SER A 25 -3.95 12.86 -8.08
N PHE A 26 -5.29 12.74 -8.13
CA PHE A 26 -6.08 13.40 -9.16
C PHE A 26 -6.06 14.92 -9.07
N ILE A 27 -6.17 15.48 -7.86
CA ILE A 27 -6.14 16.94 -7.65
C ILE A 27 -4.78 17.51 -8.08
N GLU A 28 -3.69 16.84 -7.74
CA GLU A 28 -2.35 17.24 -8.15
C GLU A 28 -2.21 17.20 -9.67
N GLU A 29 -2.65 16.10 -10.30
CA GLU A 29 -2.47 15.89 -11.73
C GLU A 29 -3.30 16.86 -12.59
N ILE A 30 -4.52 17.20 -12.16
CA ILE A 30 -5.39 18.16 -12.86
C ILE A 30 -4.76 19.56 -12.93
N ARG A 31 -3.92 19.92 -11.97
CA ARG A 31 -3.29 21.25 -11.90
C ARG A 31 -2.03 21.38 -12.76
N LYS A 32 -1.54 20.32 -13.36
CA LYS A 32 -0.31 20.34 -14.15
C LYS A 32 -0.48 21.09 -15.49
N GLN A 33 0.61 21.66 -15.96
CA GLN A 33 0.65 22.50 -17.17
C GLN A 33 0.17 21.78 -18.43
N TYR A 34 0.45 20.48 -18.57
CA TYR A 34 0.03 19.72 -19.75
C TYR A 34 -1.50 19.63 -19.87
N VAL A 35 -2.23 19.69 -18.76
CA VAL A 35 -3.71 19.70 -18.74
C VAL A 35 -4.20 21.02 -19.33
N LEU A 36 -3.61 22.14 -18.94
CA LEU A 36 -3.93 23.45 -19.51
C LEU A 36 -3.62 23.49 -21.01
N THR A 37 -2.47 22.94 -21.41
CA THR A 37 -2.09 22.86 -22.83
C THR A 37 -3.07 22.01 -23.63
N ALA A 38 -3.53 20.87 -23.09
CA ALA A 38 -4.51 20.00 -23.75
C ALA A 38 -5.85 20.72 -23.94
N ARG A 39 -6.31 21.48 -22.94
CA ARG A 39 -7.52 22.31 -23.05
C ARG A 39 -7.36 23.45 -24.07
N ALA A 40 -6.21 24.11 -24.09
CA ALA A 40 -5.91 25.16 -25.06
C ALA A 40 -5.91 24.66 -26.50
N LYS A 41 -5.58 23.38 -26.73
CA LYS A 41 -5.70 22.70 -28.04
C LYS A 41 -7.13 22.31 -28.42
N GLY A 42 -8.14 22.67 -27.63
CA GLY A 42 -9.54 22.40 -27.91
C GLY A 42 -10.02 21.00 -27.60
N LEU A 43 -9.28 20.21 -26.83
CA LEU A 43 -9.73 18.90 -26.39
C LEU A 43 -10.86 19.04 -25.37
N SER A 44 -11.90 18.21 -25.50
CA SER A 44 -13.01 18.19 -24.54
C SER A 44 -12.54 17.75 -23.16
N ASP A 45 -13.16 18.26 -22.09
CA ASP A 45 -12.79 17.97 -20.72
C ASP A 45 -12.80 16.47 -20.39
N ASN A 46 -13.71 15.70 -20.98
CA ASN A 46 -13.75 14.24 -20.82
C ASN A 46 -12.51 13.56 -21.40
N VAL A 47 -12.07 13.99 -22.59
CA VAL A 47 -10.85 13.44 -23.21
C VAL A 47 -9.62 13.80 -22.40
N VAL A 48 -9.52 15.03 -21.91
CA VAL A 48 -8.44 15.48 -21.05
C VAL A 48 -8.42 14.68 -19.75
N LEU A 49 -9.58 14.50 -19.12
CA LEU A 49 -9.69 13.78 -17.85
C LEU A 49 -9.31 12.29 -18.00
N TYR A 50 -9.95 11.58 -18.92
CA TYR A 50 -9.78 10.12 -19.01
C TYR A 50 -8.50 9.69 -19.72
N ARG A 51 -8.05 10.43 -20.74
CA ARG A 51 -6.89 10.03 -21.53
C ARG A 51 -5.56 10.55 -20.96
N HIS A 52 -5.57 11.74 -20.36
CA HIS A 52 -4.36 12.39 -19.89
C HIS A 52 -4.25 12.37 -18.35
N VAL A 53 -5.26 12.85 -17.64
CA VAL A 53 -5.20 12.96 -16.18
C VAL A 53 -5.30 11.59 -15.52
N PHE A 54 -6.31 10.79 -15.86
CA PHE A 54 -6.55 9.48 -15.23
C PHE A 54 -5.33 8.56 -15.33
N ARG A 55 -4.75 8.46 -16.52
CA ARG A 55 -3.58 7.60 -16.74
C ARG A 55 -2.40 7.97 -15.84
N ASN A 56 -2.13 9.26 -15.69
CA ASN A 56 -1.01 9.74 -14.89
C ASN A 56 -1.33 9.72 -13.38
N ALA A 57 -2.57 10.07 -13.00
CA ALA A 57 -3.02 10.04 -11.61
C ALA A 57 -3.05 8.63 -11.02
N MET A 58 -3.19 7.59 -11.86
CA MET A 58 -3.18 6.19 -11.42
C MET A 58 -1.77 5.62 -11.23
N ILE A 59 -0.71 6.28 -11.73
CA ILE A 59 0.66 5.77 -11.61
C ILE A 59 1.05 5.48 -10.15
N PRO A 60 0.88 6.41 -9.19
CA PRO A 60 1.23 6.14 -7.79
C PRO A 60 0.43 5.00 -7.15
N LEU A 61 -0.84 4.81 -7.60
CA LEU A 61 -1.67 3.72 -7.09
C LEU A 61 -1.20 2.37 -7.64
N VAL A 62 -0.93 2.30 -8.94
CA VAL A 62 -0.48 1.05 -9.59
C VAL A 62 0.90 0.65 -9.09
N THR A 63 1.82 1.60 -8.94
CA THR A 63 3.15 1.34 -8.40
C THR A 63 3.11 1.00 -6.90
N GLY A 64 2.25 1.60 -6.12
CA GLY A 64 2.07 1.29 -4.69
C GLY A 64 1.33 -0.02 -4.41
N PHE A 65 0.55 -0.53 -5.38
CA PHE A 65 -0.28 -1.71 -5.19
C PHE A 65 0.49 -2.98 -4.81
N PRO A 66 1.62 -3.35 -5.44
CA PRO A 66 2.35 -4.55 -5.06
C PRO A 66 2.83 -4.54 -3.62
N SER A 67 3.38 -3.41 -3.15
CA SER A 67 3.84 -3.28 -1.78
C SER A 67 2.68 -3.31 -0.77
N ALA A 68 1.56 -2.66 -1.08
CA ALA A 68 0.36 -2.69 -0.25
C ALA A 68 -0.25 -4.10 -0.19
N PHE A 69 -0.29 -4.80 -1.33
CA PHE A 69 -0.80 -6.16 -1.43
C PHE A 69 0.06 -7.15 -0.63
N ILE A 70 1.37 -7.11 -0.82
CA ILE A 70 2.31 -7.96 -0.06
C ILE A 70 2.22 -7.63 1.44
N GLY A 71 2.20 -6.34 1.79
CA GLY A 71 2.03 -5.90 3.17
C GLY A 71 0.76 -6.45 3.83
N ALA A 72 -0.36 -6.48 3.11
CA ALA A 72 -1.62 -7.01 3.64
C ALA A 72 -1.56 -8.49 4.06
N PHE A 73 -0.72 -9.30 3.41
CA PHE A 73 -0.52 -10.70 3.81
C PHE A 73 0.33 -10.88 5.05
N PHE A 74 1.27 -9.97 5.28
CA PHE A 74 2.25 -10.11 6.35
C PHE A 74 1.98 -9.20 7.56
N THR A 75 1.11 -8.22 7.40
CA THR A 75 0.76 -7.29 8.48
C THR A 75 -0.50 -7.79 9.18
N GLY A 76 -0.34 -8.46 10.31
CA GLY A 76 -1.45 -8.72 11.22
C GLY A 76 -2.00 -7.42 11.78
N SER A 77 -3.27 -7.40 12.14
CA SER A 77 -3.88 -6.27 12.84
C SER A 77 -4.17 -6.67 14.27
N LEU A 78 -3.32 -6.26 15.20
CA LEU A 78 -3.50 -6.52 16.62
C LEU A 78 -4.92 -6.19 17.11
N LEU A 79 -5.46 -5.04 16.70
CA LEU A 79 -6.80 -4.62 17.12
C LEU A 79 -7.88 -5.56 16.59
N ILE A 80 -7.82 -5.93 15.33
CA ILE A 80 -8.79 -6.85 14.72
C ILE A 80 -8.66 -8.24 15.34
N GLU A 81 -7.44 -8.74 15.52
CA GLU A 81 -7.19 -10.03 16.14
C GLU A 81 -7.72 -10.07 17.59
N THR A 82 -7.52 -8.99 18.35
CA THR A 82 -8.02 -8.91 19.73
C THR A 82 -9.54 -8.81 19.79
N ILE A 83 -10.16 -7.95 18.96
CA ILE A 83 -11.62 -7.72 18.97
C ILE A 83 -12.37 -8.98 18.52
N PHE A 84 -11.87 -9.65 17.52
CA PHE A 84 -12.52 -10.84 16.95
C PHE A 84 -11.99 -12.16 17.49
N SER A 85 -11.11 -12.12 18.52
CA SER A 85 -10.49 -13.29 19.14
C SER A 85 -9.87 -14.25 18.11
N LEU A 86 -9.09 -13.70 17.16
CA LEU A 86 -8.39 -14.45 16.15
C LEU A 86 -7.00 -14.81 16.65
N ASP A 87 -6.62 -16.08 16.51
CA ASP A 87 -5.28 -16.56 16.86
C ASP A 87 -4.27 -16.09 15.80
N GLY A 88 -3.84 -14.84 15.92
CA GLY A 88 -2.88 -14.20 15.02
C GLY A 88 -1.55 -13.87 15.68
N LEU A 89 -0.55 -13.57 14.85
CA LEU A 89 0.79 -13.21 15.34
C LEU A 89 0.80 -11.89 16.13
N GLY A 90 -0.09 -10.96 15.81
CA GLY A 90 -0.22 -9.69 16.53
C GLY A 90 -0.73 -9.92 17.95
N LEU A 91 -1.77 -10.73 18.12
CA LEU A 91 -2.31 -11.09 19.43
C LEU A 91 -1.29 -11.88 20.25
N LEU A 92 -0.62 -12.86 19.64
CA LEU A 92 0.44 -13.63 20.28
C LEU A 92 1.55 -12.72 20.83
N SER A 93 2.02 -11.78 20.00
CA SER A 93 3.07 -10.83 20.40
C SER A 93 2.61 -9.95 21.56
N TYR A 94 1.39 -9.45 21.53
CA TYR A 94 0.82 -8.62 22.58
C TYR A 94 0.68 -9.38 23.90
N GLU A 95 0.13 -10.57 23.88
CA GLU A 95 -0.01 -11.41 25.07
C GLU A 95 1.34 -11.77 25.67
N SER A 96 2.35 -12.04 24.82
CA SER A 96 3.70 -12.37 25.29
C SER A 96 4.36 -11.21 26.04
N VAL A 97 4.10 -9.96 25.59
CA VAL A 97 4.55 -8.76 26.32
C VAL A 97 3.89 -8.67 27.67
N LEU A 98 2.57 -8.88 27.75
CA LEU A 98 1.83 -8.84 29.01
C LEU A 98 2.28 -9.94 29.99
N LYS A 99 2.56 -11.14 29.47
CA LYS A 99 3.04 -12.30 30.25
C LYS A 99 4.54 -12.22 30.55
N ARG A 100 5.26 -11.21 30.02
CA ARG A 100 6.73 -11.06 30.12
C ARG A 100 7.51 -12.26 29.60
N ASP A 101 6.97 -12.91 28.55
CA ASP A 101 7.64 -14.02 27.89
C ASP A 101 8.65 -13.49 26.87
N TYR A 102 9.83 -13.14 27.34
CA TYR A 102 10.90 -12.55 26.52
C TYR A 102 11.32 -13.41 25.32
N PRO A 103 11.47 -14.74 25.43
CA PRO A 103 11.76 -15.57 24.27
C PRO A 103 10.75 -15.40 23.13
N VAL A 104 9.46 -15.39 23.43
CA VAL A 104 8.41 -15.24 22.42
C VAL A 104 8.38 -13.80 21.87
N VAL A 105 8.59 -12.78 22.72
CA VAL A 105 8.69 -11.38 22.28
C VAL A 105 9.84 -11.20 21.29
N LEU A 106 11.04 -11.70 21.61
CA LEU A 106 12.19 -11.60 20.72
C LEU A 106 12.01 -12.41 19.44
N GLY A 107 11.44 -13.61 19.55
CA GLY A 107 11.10 -14.46 18.41
C GLY A 107 10.10 -13.79 17.46
N SER A 108 9.05 -13.17 18.00
CA SER A 108 8.05 -12.46 17.19
C SER A 108 8.65 -11.22 16.50
N LEU A 109 9.49 -10.44 17.20
CA LEU A 109 10.21 -9.31 16.59
C LEU A 109 11.10 -9.76 15.45
N PHE A 110 11.85 -10.85 15.64
CA PHE A 110 12.69 -11.42 14.59
C PHE A 110 11.86 -11.83 13.37
N LEU A 111 10.76 -12.57 13.58
CA LEU A 111 9.88 -13.03 12.50
C LEU A 111 9.25 -11.86 11.76
N PHE A 112 8.70 -10.85 12.45
CA PHE A 112 8.13 -9.67 11.80
C PHE A 112 9.15 -8.89 11.00
N THR A 113 10.37 -8.73 11.52
CA THR A 113 11.44 -8.05 10.80
C THR A 113 11.84 -8.84 9.55
N LEU A 114 12.00 -10.15 9.67
CA LEU A 114 12.35 -11.02 8.54
C LEU A 114 11.25 -10.97 7.45
N MET A 115 9.98 -11.13 7.85
CA MET A 115 8.85 -11.04 6.96
C MET A 115 8.76 -9.67 6.28
N GLY A 116 8.99 -8.59 7.03
CA GLY A 116 9.02 -7.23 6.50
C GLY A 116 10.12 -7.03 5.45
N LEU A 117 11.32 -7.56 5.68
CA LEU A 117 12.43 -7.52 4.72
C LEU A 117 12.10 -8.31 3.45
N VAL A 118 11.56 -9.51 3.59
CA VAL A 118 11.13 -10.33 2.44
C VAL A 118 10.02 -9.62 1.65
N ALA A 119 9.03 -9.07 2.35
CA ALA A 119 7.95 -8.32 1.71
C ALA A 119 8.47 -7.10 0.95
N LYS A 120 9.41 -6.36 1.53
CA LYS A 120 10.06 -5.23 0.88
C LYS A 120 10.83 -5.65 -0.35
N LEU A 121 11.62 -6.72 -0.28
CA LEU A 121 12.36 -7.25 -1.41
C LEU A 121 11.42 -7.65 -2.56
N LEU A 122 10.32 -8.33 -2.26
CA LEU A 122 9.32 -8.71 -3.26
C LEU A 122 8.62 -7.47 -3.87
N ALA A 123 8.33 -6.45 -3.06
CA ALA A 123 7.80 -5.19 -3.55
C ALA A 123 8.78 -4.49 -4.50
N ASP A 124 10.05 -4.39 -4.13
CA ASP A 124 11.09 -3.76 -4.95
C ASP A 124 11.28 -4.51 -6.28
N LEU A 125 11.28 -5.84 -6.26
CA LEU A 125 11.30 -6.65 -7.49
C LEU A 125 10.05 -6.40 -8.37
N SER A 126 8.89 -6.27 -7.75
CA SER A 126 7.63 -5.97 -8.45
C SER A 126 7.67 -4.58 -9.09
N TYR A 127 8.30 -3.60 -8.46
CA TYR A 127 8.50 -2.27 -9.04
C TYR A 127 9.32 -2.33 -10.34
N VAL A 128 10.42 -3.07 -10.34
CA VAL A 128 11.28 -3.22 -11.53
C VAL A 128 10.52 -3.89 -12.69
N LEU A 129 9.61 -4.82 -12.38
CA LEU A 129 8.78 -5.49 -13.40
C LEU A 129 7.68 -4.59 -13.97
N ILE A 130 7.12 -3.70 -13.16
CA ILE A 130 5.99 -2.83 -13.56
C ILE A 130 6.49 -1.57 -14.28
N ASP A 131 7.59 -0.98 -13.82
CA ASP A 131 8.17 0.22 -14.43
C ASP A 131 9.63 -0.01 -14.85
N PRO A 132 9.86 -0.48 -16.08
CA PRO A 132 11.21 -0.69 -16.63
C PRO A 132 11.98 0.62 -16.85
N ARG A 133 11.38 1.79 -16.59
CA ARG A 133 12.02 3.11 -16.72
C ARG A 133 12.82 3.51 -15.48
N ILE A 134 12.72 2.76 -14.40
CA ILE A 134 13.59 2.92 -13.23
C ILE A 134 14.96 2.37 -13.60
N HIS A 135 15.72 3.14 -14.38
CA HIS A 135 17.15 2.97 -14.46
C HIS A 135 17.72 3.38 -13.11
N PHE A 136 18.48 2.51 -12.50
CA PHE A 136 19.37 2.89 -11.41
C PHE A 136 20.29 3.95 -12.01
N GLU A 137 20.06 5.22 -11.69
CA GLU A 137 21.07 6.25 -11.96
C GLU A 137 22.32 5.80 -11.25
N SER A 138 23.28 5.31 -12.04
CA SER A 138 24.64 5.12 -11.58
C SER A 138 25.07 6.46 -11.05
N VAL A 139 25.28 6.54 -9.73
CA VAL A 139 25.92 7.67 -9.09
C VAL A 139 27.31 7.78 -9.72
N GLU A 140 27.41 8.54 -10.81
CA GLU A 140 28.71 9.01 -11.27
C GLU A 140 29.22 9.99 -10.21
N ARG A 141 30.33 9.57 -9.62
CA ARG A 141 31.17 10.40 -8.77
C ARG A 141 31.90 11.43 -9.60
#